data_5da7178096638342fcba8552ea231d48
#
_entry.id   5da7178096638342fcba8552ea231d48
#
_cell.length_a   1.000
_cell.length_b   1.000
_cell.length_c   1.000
_cell.angle_alpha   90.00
_cell.angle_beta   90.00
_cell.angle_gamma   90.00
#
_symmetry.space_group_name_H-M   'P 1'
#
loop_
_entity.id
_entity.type
_entity.pdbx_description
1 polymer ?
#
loop_
_entity_poly.entity_id
_entity_poly.type
_entity_poly.pdbx_seq_one_letter_code
_entity_poly.pdbx_strand_id
1 'polypeptide(L)'
;MTKKYQWIVAMLVAILFLGLITNTIFPNKAPNLKVSSTKGETLMIYDKNYKFTIINFWATDCPGCIKEMPRLADTYSKYKKQGIQIIAVSMFYDPPSQVLNFIKKNDIPFPVVIDADNKIAQQFENIRLTPTSI
;
A
#
# COMPACT_ATOMS: atom_id res chain seq x y z
N MET A 1 -33.46 26.74 32.83
CA MET A 1 -33.25 25.79 31.71
C MET A 1 -33.78 24.43 32.14
N THR A 2 -34.76 23.91 31.45
CA THR A 2 -35.47 22.67 31.85
C THR A 2 -34.58 21.44 31.68
N LYS A 3 -34.67 20.47 32.60
CA LYS A 3 -33.93 19.19 32.57
C LYS A 3 -33.98 18.52 31.19
N LYS A 4 -35.07 18.66 30.44
CA LYS A 4 -35.23 18.18 29.07
C LYS A 4 -34.16 18.74 28.09
N TYR A 5 -33.80 19.99 28.20
CA TYR A 5 -32.82 20.65 27.35
C TYR A 5 -31.39 20.10 27.59
N GLN A 6 -31.08 19.80 28.84
CA GLN A 6 -29.77 19.23 29.23
C GLN A 6 -29.59 17.82 28.62
N TRP A 7 -30.65 17.01 28.62
CA TRP A 7 -30.59 15.68 27.99
C TRP A 7 -30.44 15.74 26.47
N ILE A 8 -31.10 16.70 25.81
CA ILE A 8 -30.96 16.90 24.37
C ILE A 8 -29.53 17.34 24.01
N VAL A 9 -28.95 18.28 24.77
CA VAL A 9 -27.57 18.73 24.55
C VAL A 9 -26.58 17.60 24.80
N ALA A 10 -26.76 16.82 25.87
CA ALA A 10 -25.90 15.65 26.14
C ALA A 10 -25.97 14.60 25.03
N MET A 11 -27.15 14.31 24.48
CA MET A 11 -27.31 13.42 23.33
C MET A 11 -26.59 13.93 22.08
N LEU A 12 -26.74 15.21 21.77
CA LEU A 12 -26.09 15.82 20.60
C LEU A 12 -24.56 15.77 20.73
N VAL A 13 -24.01 16.05 21.93
CA VAL A 13 -22.58 15.95 22.22
C VAL A 13 -22.11 14.50 22.09
N ALA A 14 -22.86 13.53 22.59
CA ALA A 14 -22.52 12.10 22.48
C ALA A 14 -22.51 11.64 21.01
N ILE A 15 -23.48 12.06 20.20
CA ILE A 15 -23.54 11.74 18.75
C ILE A 15 -22.36 12.37 18.01
N LEU A 16 -22.02 13.63 18.34
CA LEU A 16 -20.85 14.32 17.76
C LEU A 16 -19.54 13.61 18.13
N PHE A 17 -19.41 13.21 19.38
CA PHE A 17 -18.23 12.47 19.86
C PHE A 17 -18.13 11.08 19.21
N LEU A 18 -19.24 10.38 19.07
CA LEU A 18 -19.30 9.08 18.39
C LEU A 18 -18.93 9.22 16.91
N GLY A 19 -19.41 10.27 16.23
CA GLY A 19 -19.04 10.59 14.84
C GLY A 19 -17.55 10.90 14.66
N LEU A 20 -16.95 11.63 15.62
CA LEU A 20 -15.50 11.88 15.61
C LEU A 20 -14.69 10.61 15.84
N ILE A 21 -15.11 9.73 16.76
CA ILE A 21 -14.43 8.47 17.05
C ILE A 21 -14.51 7.52 15.85
N THR A 22 -15.66 7.41 15.18
CA THR A 22 -15.79 6.53 14.01
C THR A 22 -14.89 6.97 12.84
N ASN A 23 -14.69 8.27 12.68
CA ASN A 23 -13.82 8.82 11.61
C ASN A 23 -12.32 8.59 11.88
N THR A 24 -11.92 8.40 13.16
CA THR A 24 -10.52 8.14 13.54
C THR A 24 -10.18 6.64 13.62
N ILE A 25 -11.18 5.78 13.86
CA ILE A 25 -10.97 4.33 14.06
C ILE A 25 -11.00 3.55 12.74
N PHE A 26 -11.71 4.04 11.71
CA PHE A 26 -11.70 3.41 10.39
C PHE A 26 -10.68 4.11 9.49
N PRO A 27 -9.47 3.55 9.35
CA PRO A 27 -8.47 4.10 8.45
C PRO A 27 -9.01 4.12 7.02
N ASN A 28 -8.63 5.14 6.27
CA ASN A 28 -8.98 5.30 4.87
C ASN A 28 -8.74 3.99 4.12
N LYS A 29 -9.74 3.55 3.35
CA LYS A 29 -9.58 2.39 2.46
C LYS A 29 -8.36 2.62 1.58
N ALA A 30 -7.54 1.58 1.42
CA ALA A 30 -6.43 1.64 0.47
C ALA A 30 -6.90 2.18 -0.88
N PRO A 31 -6.17 3.13 -1.49
CA PRO A 31 -6.58 3.75 -2.73
C PRO A 31 -6.67 2.71 -3.85
N ASN A 32 -7.77 2.73 -4.60
CA ASN A 32 -7.96 1.82 -5.72
C ASN A 32 -7.30 2.40 -6.97
N LEU A 33 -6.00 2.13 -7.13
CA LEU A 33 -5.20 2.63 -8.24
C LEU A 33 -5.00 1.55 -9.31
N LYS A 34 -5.11 1.99 -10.56
CA LYS A 34 -4.70 1.23 -11.73
C LYS A 34 -3.24 1.54 -12.03
N VAL A 35 -2.37 0.53 -12.00
CA VAL A 35 -0.94 0.68 -12.20
C VAL A 35 -0.44 -0.25 -13.30
N SER A 36 0.67 0.10 -13.94
CA SER A 36 1.31 -0.73 -14.95
C SER A 36 2.60 -1.33 -14.41
N SER A 37 2.74 -2.65 -14.49
CA SER A 37 3.98 -3.32 -14.10
C SER A 37 5.07 -3.12 -15.15
N THR A 38 6.32 -3.37 -14.76
CA THR A 38 7.49 -3.38 -15.66
C THR A 38 7.40 -4.44 -16.76
N LYS A 39 6.49 -5.40 -16.63
CA LYS A 39 6.18 -6.43 -17.66
C LYS A 39 5.05 -6.03 -18.60
N GLY A 40 4.50 -4.81 -18.47
CA GLY A 40 3.38 -4.30 -19.27
C GLY A 40 1.99 -4.78 -18.83
N GLU A 41 1.90 -5.47 -17.69
CA GLU A 41 0.63 -5.89 -17.12
C GLU A 41 -0.06 -4.73 -16.44
N THR A 42 -1.37 -4.59 -16.66
CA THR A 42 -2.19 -3.64 -15.92
C THR A 42 -2.75 -4.30 -14.67
N LEU A 43 -2.50 -3.70 -13.52
CA LEU A 43 -2.88 -4.22 -12.21
C LEU A 43 -3.78 -3.21 -11.49
N MET A 44 -4.72 -3.74 -10.71
CA MET A 44 -5.44 -2.97 -9.70
C MET A 44 -4.78 -3.21 -8.36
N ILE A 45 -4.46 -2.15 -7.64
CA ILE A 45 -3.89 -2.27 -6.28
C ILE A 45 -4.89 -2.94 -5.34
N TYR A 46 -6.17 -2.62 -5.49
CA TYR A 46 -7.25 -3.33 -4.82
C TYR A 46 -8.03 -4.16 -5.84
N ASP A 47 -7.76 -5.45 -5.90
CA ASP A 47 -8.45 -6.40 -6.78
C ASP A 47 -9.19 -7.45 -5.95
N LYS A 48 -10.51 -7.57 -6.17
CA LYS A 48 -11.40 -8.53 -5.47
C LYS A 48 -11.00 -10.00 -5.68
N ASN A 49 -10.22 -10.28 -6.73
CA ASN A 49 -9.75 -11.63 -7.02
C ASN A 49 -8.69 -12.11 -6.03
N TYR A 50 -8.10 -11.19 -5.27
CA TYR A 50 -7.12 -11.49 -4.24
C TYR A 50 -7.73 -11.31 -2.85
N LYS A 51 -7.37 -12.22 -1.93
CA LYS A 51 -7.76 -12.12 -0.51
C LYS A 51 -6.96 -11.05 0.22
N PHE A 52 -5.67 -10.94 -0.13
CA PHE A 52 -4.73 -9.98 0.43
C PHE A 52 -3.82 -9.44 -0.66
N THR A 53 -3.54 -8.15 -0.60
CA THR A 53 -2.52 -7.49 -1.42
C THR A 53 -1.49 -6.87 -0.50
N ILE A 54 -0.23 -7.19 -0.71
CA ILE A 54 0.91 -6.57 -0.05
C ILE A 54 1.52 -5.58 -1.04
N ILE A 55 1.62 -4.32 -0.65
CA ILE A 55 2.30 -3.30 -1.42
C ILE A 55 3.60 -2.99 -0.69
N ASN A 56 4.71 -3.24 -1.37
CA ASN A 56 6.04 -3.01 -0.81
C ASN A 56 6.73 -1.84 -1.54
N PHE A 57 6.96 -0.75 -0.85
CA PHE A 57 7.72 0.40 -1.34
C PHE A 57 9.21 0.17 -1.07
N TRP A 58 10.03 0.25 -2.12
CA TRP A 58 11.45 -0.11 -2.07
C TRP A 58 12.31 0.73 -3.02
N ALA A 59 13.62 0.60 -2.91
CA ALA A 59 14.59 1.18 -3.82
C ALA A 59 15.84 0.29 -3.94
N THR A 60 16.56 0.40 -5.06
CA THR A 60 17.77 -0.40 -5.32
C THR A 60 18.95 0.02 -4.46
N ASP A 61 18.96 1.24 -3.94
CA ASP A 61 19.97 1.78 -3.02
C ASP A 61 19.62 1.58 -1.54
N CYS A 62 18.55 0.83 -1.24
CA CYS A 62 18.08 0.54 0.11
C CYS A 62 18.54 -0.86 0.56
N PRO A 63 19.56 -0.98 1.42
CA PRO A 63 20.07 -2.29 1.84
C PRO A 63 19.04 -3.17 2.54
N GLY A 64 18.15 -2.56 3.35
CA GLY A 64 17.05 -3.25 4.01
C GLY A 64 16.07 -3.86 3.00
N CYS A 65 15.76 -3.10 1.94
CA CYS A 65 14.87 -3.55 0.85
C CYS A 65 15.46 -4.76 0.13
N ILE A 66 16.73 -4.67 -0.25
CA ILE A 66 17.43 -5.76 -0.95
C ILE A 66 17.44 -7.05 -0.12
N LYS A 67 17.65 -6.92 1.19
CA LYS A 67 17.65 -8.06 2.12
C LYS A 67 16.25 -8.69 2.29
N GLU A 68 15.18 -7.90 2.13
CA GLU A 68 13.79 -8.36 2.26
C GLU A 68 13.26 -9.06 0.99
N MET A 69 13.73 -8.67 -0.21
CA MET A 69 13.23 -9.17 -1.50
C MET A 69 13.15 -10.70 -1.62
N PRO A 70 14.15 -11.51 -1.20
CA PRO A 70 14.06 -12.96 -1.27
C PRO A 70 12.89 -13.52 -0.44
N ARG A 71 12.65 -12.95 0.74
CA ARG A 71 11.54 -13.36 1.62
C ARG A 71 10.18 -13.04 1.01
N LEU A 72 10.06 -11.89 0.34
CA LEU A 72 8.85 -11.53 -0.42
C LEU A 72 8.65 -12.50 -1.60
N ALA A 73 9.72 -12.88 -2.31
CA ALA A 73 9.67 -13.83 -3.42
C ALA A 73 9.22 -15.22 -2.94
N ASP A 74 9.73 -15.69 -1.83
CA ASP A 74 9.32 -16.97 -1.21
C ASP A 74 7.84 -16.91 -0.77
N THR A 75 7.44 -15.82 -0.13
CA THR A 75 6.05 -15.60 0.30
C THR A 75 5.10 -15.59 -0.90
N TYR A 76 5.44 -14.85 -1.94
CA TYR A 76 4.64 -14.82 -3.16
C TYR A 76 4.52 -16.21 -3.81
N SER A 77 5.64 -16.91 -3.98
CA SER A 77 5.68 -18.24 -4.59
C SER A 77 4.81 -19.25 -3.84
N LYS A 78 4.83 -19.18 -2.50
CA LYS A 78 4.09 -20.07 -1.61
C LYS A 78 2.59 -19.78 -1.61
N TYR A 79 2.19 -18.50 -1.63
CA TYR A 79 0.81 -18.10 -1.31
C TYR A 79 0.03 -17.49 -2.47
N LYS A 80 0.65 -17.23 -3.65
CA LYS A 80 -0.06 -16.66 -4.80
C LYS A 80 -1.31 -17.44 -5.22
N LYS A 81 -1.25 -18.77 -5.17
CA LYS A 81 -2.39 -19.64 -5.48
C LYS A 81 -3.49 -19.64 -4.41
N GLN A 82 -3.19 -19.10 -3.23
CA GLN A 82 -4.14 -18.96 -2.12
C GLN A 82 -4.81 -17.58 -2.09
N GLY A 83 -4.50 -16.74 -3.10
CA GLY A 83 -5.10 -15.41 -3.26
C GLY A 83 -4.28 -14.27 -2.63
N ILE A 84 -2.96 -14.44 -2.50
CA ILE A 84 -2.06 -13.35 -2.12
C ILE A 84 -1.47 -12.70 -3.38
N GLN A 85 -1.62 -11.39 -3.48
CA GLN A 85 -0.93 -10.52 -4.43
C GLN A 85 0.21 -9.79 -3.72
N ILE A 86 1.35 -9.66 -4.39
CA ILE A 86 2.43 -8.75 -3.97
C ILE A 86 2.71 -7.82 -5.13
N ILE A 87 2.75 -6.51 -4.86
CA ILE A 87 3.13 -5.47 -5.81
C ILE A 87 4.28 -4.69 -5.18
N ALA A 88 5.47 -4.76 -5.78
CA ALA A 88 6.59 -3.93 -5.34
C ALA A 88 6.58 -2.61 -6.13
N VAL A 89 6.60 -1.51 -5.41
CA VAL A 89 6.60 -0.15 -5.98
C VAL A 89 7.96 0.46 -5.75
N SER A 90 8.75 0.67 -6.82
CA SER A 90 10.03 1.38 -6.68
C SER A 90 9.78 2.87 -6.52
N MET A 91 10.54 3.51 -5.64
CA MET A 91 10.42 4.92 -5.33
C MET A 91 10.83 5.79 -6.52
N PHE A 92 10.26 6.99 -6.60
CA PHE A 92 10.44 7.95 -7.71
C PHE A 92 11.91 8.37 -7.94
N TYR A 93 12.73 8.32 -6.90
CA TYR A 93 14.16 8.67 -6.97
C TYR A 93 15.06 7.52 -7.44
N ASP A 94 14.53 6.30 -7.54
CA ASP A 94 15.27 5.12 -7.98
C ASP A 94 15.30 5.05 -9.51
N PRO A 95 16.48 5.10 -10.16
CA PRO A 95 16.56 5.13 -11.62
C PRO A 95 15.91 3.87 -12.23
N PRO A 96 15.00 4.04 -13.21
CA PRO A 96 14.31 2.90 -13.84
C PRO A 96 15.24 1.81 -14.38
N SER A 97 16.41 2.20 -14.91
CA SER A 97 17.41 1.25 -15.42
C SER A 97 17.99 0.36 -14.32
N GLN A 98 18.20 0.90 -13.11
CA GLN A 98 18.68 0.13 -11.96
C GLN A 98 17.61 -0.83 -11.48
N VAL A 99 16.36 -0.36 -11.38
CA VAL A 99 15.20 -1.21 -11.03
C VAL A 99 15.07 -2.39 -11.98
N LEU A 100 15.07 -2.13 -13.29
CA LEU A 100 14.94 -3.17 -14.32
C LEU A 100 16.11 -4.17 -14.27
N ASN A 101 17.34 -3.70 -14.09
CA ASN A 101 18.51 -4.54 -13.94
C ASN A 101 18.42 -5.43 -12.68
N PHE A 102 17.97 -4.86 -11.56
CA PHE A 102 17.78 -5.58 -10.32
C PHE A 102 16.74 -6.71 -10.45
N ILE A 103 15.58 -6.39 -11.03
CA ILE A 103 14.50 -7.36 -11.27
C ILE A 103 15.01 -8.55 -12.10
N LYS A 104 15.71 -8.26 -13.20
CA LYS A 104 16.25 -9.28 -14.10
C LYS A 104 17.31 -10.14 -13.42
N LYS A 105 18.24 -9.50 -12.69
CA LYS A 105 19.34 -10.19 -12.00
C LYS A 105 18.87 -11.14 -10.89
N ASN A 106 17.79 -10.76 -10.19
CA ASN A 106 17.28 -11.49 -9.02
C ASN A 106 16.04 -12.32 -9.30
N ASP A 107 15.59 -12.39 -10.57
CA ASP A 107 14.42 -13.15 -11.02
C ASP A 107 13.18 -12.91 -10.15
N ILE A 108 12.83 -11.63 -9.97
CA ILE A 108 11.71 -11.23 -9.09
C ILE A 108 10.38 -11.77 -9.66
N PRO A 109 9.66 -12.66 -8.91
CA PRO A 109 8.51 -13.37 -9.44
C PRO A 109 7.19 -12.61 -9.41
N PHE A 110 7.11 -11.53 -8.63
CA PHE A 110 5.91 -10.71 -8.48
C PHE A 110 5.98 -9.42 -9.32
N PRO A 111 4.83 -8.76 -9.57
CA PRO A 111 4.79 -7.49 -10.28
C PRO A 111 5.60 -6.40 -9.60
N VAL A 112 6.38 -5.67 -10.40
CA VAL A 112 7.10 -4.46 -9.99
C VAL A 112 6.57 -3.29 -10.79
N VAL A 113 6.30 -2.18 -10.10
CA VAL A 113 5.81 -0.91 -10.65
C VAL A 113 6.84 0.16 -10.35
N ILE A 114 7.11 1.04 -11.31
CA ILE A 114 7.99 2.20 -11.14
C ILE A 114 7.12 3.44 -10.90
N ASP A 115 7.24 4.05 -9.72
CA ASP A 115 6.50 5.26 -9.35
C ASP A 115 7.27 6.54 -9.76
N ALA A 116 7.54 6.69 -11.06
CA ALA A 116 8.41 7.74 -11.59
C ALA A 116 7.97 9.18 -11.26
N ASP A 117 6.66 9.39 -11.07
CA ASP A 117 6.07 10.69 -10.76
C ASP A 117 5.63 10.82 -9.29
N ASN A 118 5.99 9.86 -8.45
CA ASN A 118 5.68 9.82 -7.02
C ASN A 118 4.17 9.80 -6.70
N LYS A 119 3.31 9.50 -7.67
CA LYS A 119 1.85 9.55 -7.45
C LYS A 119 1.35 8.39 -6.61
N ILE A 120 1.95 7.23 -6.75
CA ILE A 120 1.53 6.05 -5.99
C ILE A 120 1.86 6.25 -4.51
N ALA A 121 3.11 6.59 -4.19
CA ALA A 121 3.52 6.83 -2.81
C ALA A 121 2.72 7.96 -2.13
N GLN A 122 2.37 9.02 -2.87
CA GLN A 122 1.52 10.11 -2.37
C GLN A 122 0.10 9.64 -2.00
N GLN A 123 -0.48 8.71 -2.75
CA GLN A 123 -1.80 8.15 -2.46
C GLN A 123 -1.81 7.25 -1.21
N PHE A 124 -0.64 6.72 -0.83
CA PHE A 124 -0.43 5.91 0.38
C PHE A 124 0.18 6.76 1.52
N GLU A 125 -0.50 7.85 1.88
CA GLU A 125 -0.09 8.74 2.98
C GLU A 125 1.31 9.35 2.79
N ASN A 126 1.72 9.54 1.53
CA ASN A 126 2.99 10.15 1.17
C ASN A 126 4.20 9.36 1.71
N ILE A 127 4.28 8.08 1.38
CA ILE A 127 5.39 7.21 1.74
C ILE A 127 6.72 7.83 1.32
N ARG A 128 7.65 7.97 2.26
CA ARG A 128 8.99 8.55 2.06
C ARG A 128 10.13 7.63 2.48
N LEU A 129 9.84 6.62 3.28
CA LEU A 129 10.83 5.72 3.85
C LEU A 129 10.69 4.32 3.24
N THR A 130 11.83 3.69 3.00
CA THR A 130 11.93 2.31 2.51
C THR A 130 12.82 1.46 3.42
N PRO A 131 12.51 0.16 3.58
CA PRO A 131 11.32 -0.52 3.08
C PRO A 131 10.06 -0.15 3.86
N THR A 132 8.92 0.00 3.15
CA THR A 132 7.60 0.13 3.78
C THR A 132 6.64 -0.84 3.11
N SER A 133 5.97 -1.68 3.91
CA SER A 133 4.97 -2.65 3.43
C SER A 133 3.60 -2.35 4.07
N ILE A 134 2.56 -2.37 3.25
CA ILE A 134 1.16 -2.12 3.62
C ILE A 134 0.31 -3.30 3.18
#